data_4fc3b8ad390ffdc75801ead6742e8bc9
#
_entry.id   4fc3b8ad390ffdc75801ead6742e8bc9
#
_cell.length_a   1.000
_cell.length_b   1.000
_cell.length_c   1.000
_cell.angle_alpha   90.00
_cell.angle_beta   90.00
_cell.angle_gamma   90.00
#
_symmetry.space_group_name_H-M   'P 1'
#
loop_
_entity.id
_entity.type
_entity.pdbx_description
1 polymer ?
#
loop_
_entity_poly.entity_id
_entity_poly.type
_entity_poly.pdbx_seq_one_letter_code
_entity_poly.pdbx_strand_id
1 'polypeptide(L)'
;MALRIAIVGAGGRMGRQLIQAVQNAEGVALGAAFERKGSSLVGADAGELAGIGHLGIQVGDDLNAAKEQFDVLIDFTRPEGSLEHLAFCVANQKNIIIGTTGFDDAGKAAIKAASEHVGVVFASNFSVGVNLVFKLLEKAAKVMGDYCDIEIIEAHHRHKVDAPSGTALSMGEHIAKTLGRDLKTHGVFCRDGIIGERKRDEIGFSTIRASDVVGEHSVWFADIGERVEIAHKASSRMTFANGAVRAAKWLEGKDKGLFDMTDVLDLNNL
;
A
#
# COMPACT_ATOMS: atom_id res chain seq x y z
N MET A 1 -9.68 -2.35 25.93
CA MET A 1 -10.84 -2.56 25.03
C MET A 1 -10.29 -2.87 23.65
N ALA A 2 -11.00 -3.60 22.78
CA ALA A 2 -10.53 -3.82 21.41
C ALA A 2 -10.56 -2.50 20.62
N LEU A 3 -9.54 -2.23 19.80
CA LEU A 3 -9.48 -1.10 18.88
C LEU A 3 -10.56 -1.27 17.81
N ARG A 4 -11.44 -0.30 17.67
CA ARG A 4 -12.56 -0.34 16.71
C ARG A 4 -12.13 0.29 15.40
N ILE A 5 -12.21 -0.51 14.34
CA ILE A 5 -11.75 -0.12 13.00
C ILE A 5 -12.97 0.13 12.10
N ALA A 6 -12.97 1.24 11.39
CA ALA A 6 -13.90 1.48 10.29
C ALA A 6 -13.22 1.23 8.94
N ILE A 7 -13.99 0.72 7.97
CA ILE A 7 -13.51 0.44 6.62
C ILE A 7 -14.38 1.20 5.62
N VAL A 8 -13.77 2.01 4.77
CA VAL A 8 -14.43 2.67 3.64
C VAL A 8 -14.16 1.90 2.34
N GLY A 9 -15.14 1.92 1.43
CA GLY A 9 -15.10 1.09 0.21
C GLY A 9 -15.25 -0.40 0.52
N ALA A 10 -16.12 -0.75 1.47
CA ALA A 10 -16.31 -2.09 2.03
C ALA A 10 -16.61 -3.17 0.98
N GLY A 11 -17.33 -2.82 -0.09
CA GLY A 11 -17.68 -3.73 -1.19
C GLY A 11 -16.55 -3.95 -2.20
N GLY A 12 -15.49 -3.15 -2.14
CA GLY A 12 -14.33 -3.26 -3.01
C GLY A 12 -13.49 -4.50 -2.73
N ARG A 13 -12.56 -4.82 -3.66
CA ARG A 13 -11.65 -5.96 -3.51
C ARG A 13 -10.81 -5.90 -2.23
N MET A 14 -10.31 -4.72 -1.88
CA MET A 14 -9.57 -4.53 -0.62
C MET A 14 -10.49 -4.44 0.58
N GLY A 15 -11.64 -3.75 0.47
CA GLY A 15 -12.59 -3.62 1.57
C GLY A 15 -13.03 -4.96 2.15
N ARG A 16 -13.39 -5.91 1.30
CA ARG A 16 -13.76 -7.28 1.71
C ARG A 16 -12.60 -8.00 2.42
N GLN A 17 -11.38 -7.86 1.94
CA GLN A 17 -10.19 -8.44 2.57
C GLN A 17 -9.86 -7.76 3.91
N LEU A 18 -10.07 -6.45 4.02
CA LEU A 18 -9.89 -5.70 5.26
C LEU A 18 -10.91 -6.14 6.34
N ILE A 19 -12.19 -6.34 5.96
CA ILE A 19 -13.21 -6.87 6.88
C ILE A 19 -12.78 -8.25 7.40
N GLN A 20 -12.33 -9.15 6.50
CA GLN A 20 -11.82 -10.47 6.90
C GLN A 20 -10.60 -10.36 7.81
N ALA A 21 -9.63 -9.47 7.46
CA ALA A 21 -8.41 -9.27 8.25
C ALA A 21 -8.70 -8.74 9.66
N VAL A 22 -9.63 -7.80 9.79
CA VAL A 22 -10.07 -7.29 11.11
C VAL A 22 -10.71 -8.41 11.93
N GLN A 23 -11.58 -9.22 11.31
CA GLN A 23 -12.26 -10.31 12.01
C GLN A 23 -11.28 -11.40 12.51
N ASN A 24 -10.18 -11.63 11.77
CA ASN A 24 -9.17 -12.63 12.10
C ASN A 24 -8.08 -12.11 13.06
N ALA A 25 -8.02 -10.81 13.32
CA ALA A 25 -6.96 -10.22 14.14
C ALA A 25 -7.40 -10.06 15.61
N GLU A 26 -6.52 -10.42 16.53
CA GLU A 26 -6.75 -10.23 17.95
C GLU A 26 -6.59 -8.76 18.37
N GLY A 27 -7.40 -8.33 19.33
CA GLY A 27 -7.34 -7.00 19.93
C GLY A 27 -7.96 -5.89 19.08
N VAL A 28 -8.60 -6.22 17.97
CA VAL A 28 -9.36 -5.28 17.12
C VAL A 28 -10.78 -5.78 16.90
N ALA A 29 -11.67 -4.89 16.49
CA ALA A 29 -13.04 -5.21 16.11
C ALA A 29 -13.48 -4.32 14.93
N LEU A 30 -14.32 -4.85 14.04
CA LEU A 30 -14.97 -4.01 13.05
C LEU A 30 -16.03 -3.15 13.76
N GLY A 31 -15.84 -1.84 13.76
CA GLY A 31 -16.76 -0.87 14.35
C GLY A 31 -17.79 -0.38 13.35
N ALA A 32 -17.39 -0.16 12.09
CA ALA A 32 -18.25 0.31 11.03
C ALA A 32 -17.71 -0.08 9.65
N ALA A 33 -18.57 -0.11 8.65
CA ALA A 33 -18.21 -0.32 7.25
C ALA A 33 -18.99 0.64 6.36
N PHE A 34 -18.34 1.21 5.35
CA PHE A 34 -18.96 2.25 4.53
C PHE A 34 -18.75 2.00 3.04
N GLU A 35 -19.74 2.44 2.29
CA GLU A 35 -19.72 2.58 0.85
C GLU A 35 -20.08 4.00 0.44
N ARG A 36 -19.76 4.34 -0.81
CA ARG A 36 -20.15 5.63 -1.38
C ARG A 36 -21.68 5.79 -1.36
N LYS A 37 -22.13 7.00 -1.17
CA LYS A 37 -23.54 7.36 -1.21
C LYS A 37 -24.22 6.84 -2.50
N GLY A 38 -25.37 6.21 -2.35
CA GLY A 38 -26.13 5.64 -3.45
C GLY A 38 -25.62 4.26 -3.94
N SER A 39 -24.66 3.64 -3.24
CA SER A 39 -24.26 2.26 -3.53
C SER A 39 -25.40 1.29 -3.18
N SER A 40 -25.63 0.31 -4.04
CA SER A 40 -26.60 -0.77 -3.80
C SER A 40 -26.20 -1.70 -2.64
N LEU A 41 -24.99 -1.54 -2.11
CA LEU A 41 -24.49 -2.33 -0.98
C LEU A 41 -24.80 -1.70 0.39
N VAL A 42 -25.33 -0.46 0.42
CA VAL A 42 -25.76 0.19 1.66
C VAL A 42 -26.91 -0.60 2.26
N GLY A 43 -26.81 -0.89 3.57
CA GLY A 43 -27.74 -1.73 4.30
C GLY A 43 -27.41 -3.24 4.30
N ALA A 44 -26.48 -3.69 3.45
CA ALA A 44 -26.00 -5.07 3.51
C ALA A 44 -25.16 -5.32 4.77
N ASP A 45 -25.13 -6.56 5.26
CA ASP A 45 -24.21 -6.95 6.33
C ASP A 45 -22.78 -7.03 5.83
N ALA A 46 -21.84 -6.39 6.55
CA ALA A 46 -20.44 -6.31 6.17
C ALA A 46 -19.75 -7.67 6.12
N GLY A 47 -20.13 -8.59 7.00
CA GLY A 47 -19.57 -9.94 7.03
C GLY A 47 -20.08 -10.79 5.88
N GLU A 48 -21.37 -10.73 5.57
CA GLU A 48 -21.94 -11.41 4.40
C GLU A 48 -21.32 -10.87 3.11
N LEU A 49 -21.13 -9.53 3.02
CA LEU A 49 -20.44 -8.90 1.90
C LEU A 49 -19.00 -9.37 1.73
N ALA A 50 -18.32 -9.63 2.84
CA ALA A 50 -16.95 -10.16 2.86
C ALA A 50 -16.87 -11.68 2.72
N GLY A 51 -18.00 -12.41 2.76
CA GLY A 51 -18.06 -13.87 2.64
C GLY A 51 -17.64 -14.64 3.89
N ILE A 52 -17.80 -14.03 5.08
CA ILE A 52 -17.42 -14.62 6.38
C ILE A 52 -18.62 -14.83 7.33
N GLY A 53 -19.85 -14.75 6.80
CA GLY A 53 -21.07 -14.87 7.58
C GLY A 53 -21.55 -13.55 8.15
N HIS A 54 -22.63 -13.61 8.92
CA HIS A 54 -23.30 -12.43 9.47
C HIS A 54 -22.55 -11.84 10.68
N LEU A 55 -22.23 -10.54 10.62
CA LEU A 55 -21.55 -9.83 11.70
C LEU A 55 -22.48 -8.87 12.47
N GLY A 56 -23.66 -8.56 11.95
CA GLY A 56 -24.59 -7.59 12.53
C GLY A 56 -24.16 -6.13 12.31
N ILE A 57 -23.20 -5.88 11.41
CA ILE A 57 -22.70 -4.55 11.08
C ILE A 57 -23.18 -4.20 9.67
N GLN A 58 -24.11 -3.26 9.57
CA GLN A 58 -24.62 -2.81 8.29
C GLN A 58 -23.66 -1.82 7.62
N VAL A 59 -23.48 -1.97 6.31
CA VAL A 59 -22.74 -1.02 5.49
C VAL A 59 -23.52 0.29 5.40
N GLY A 60 -22.92 1.37 5.89
CA GLY A 60 -23.46 2.74 5.84
C GLY A 60 -22.92 3.54 4.67
N ASP A 61 -23.42 4.79 4.52
CA ASP A 61 -22.92 5.79 3.56
C ASP A 61 -22.69 7.16 4.20
N ASP A 62 -22.82 7.26 5.52
CA ASP A 62 -22.57 8.48 6.30
C ASP A 62 -21.63 8.18 7.48
N LEU A 63 -20.40 8.68 7.41
CA LEU A 63 -19.41 8.56 8.47
C LEU A 63 -19.86 9.22 9.78
N ASN A 64 -20.63 10.33 9.71
CA ASN A 64 -21.09 11.03 10.89
C ASN A 64 -22.10 10.20 11.71
N ALA A 65 -22.91 9.38 11.05
CA ALA A 65 -23.89 8.53 11.71
C ALA A 65 -23.25 7.45 12.60
N ALA A 66 -22.00 7.07 12.32
CA ALA A 66 -21.30 6.02 13.04
C ALA A 66 -19.97 6.47 13.68
N LYS A 67 -19.73 7.77 13.81
CA LYS A 67 -18.44 8.31 14.30
C LYS A 67 -18.05 7.84 15.70
N GLU A 68 -19.01 7.48 16.55
CA GLU A 68 -18.76 6.96 17.89
C GLU A 68 -18.50 5.44 17.91
N GLN A 69 -18.63 4.77 16.76
CA GLN A 69 -18.50 3.33 16.66
C GLN A 69 -17.07 2.89 16.31
N PHE A 70 -16.17 3.81 15.95
CA PHE A 70 -14.79 3.47 15.59
C PHE A 70 -13.76 4.48 16.09
N ASP A 71 -12.52 4.05 16.16
CA ASP A 71 -11.36 4.81 16.65
C ASP A 71 -10.39 5.15 15.50
N VAL A 72 -10.27 4.27 14.51
CA VAL A 72 -9.39 4.42 13.35
C VAL A 72 -10.12 4.01 12.07
N LEU A 73 -9.84 4.73 10.99
CA LEU A 73 -10.41 4.49 9.66
C LEU A 73 -9.34 3.92 8.73
N ILE A 74 -9.66 2.88 7.95
CA ILE A 74 -8.80 2.33 6.91
C ILE A 74 -9.39 2.64 5.54
N ASP A 75 -8.59 3.27 4.68
CA ASP A 75 -8.97 3.76 3.36
C ASP A 75 -8.07 3.22 2.24
N PHE A 76 -8.67 2.46 1.32
CA PHE A 76 -8.08 1.98 0.06
C PHE A 76 -9.00 2.31 -1.11
N THR A 77 -9.49 3.54 -1.17
CA THR A 77 -10.48 3.97 -2.17
C THR A 77 -9.83 4.69 -3.35
N ARG A 78 -10.06 5.97 -3.49
CA ARG A 78 -9.52 6.84 -4.53
C ARG A 78 -9.08 8.17 -3.91
N PRO A 79 -8.14 8.92 -4.54
CA PRO A 79 -7.60 10.16 -3.96
C PRO A 79 -8.66 11.14 -3.48
N GLU A 80 -9.70 11.41 -4.29
CA GLU A 80 -10.75 12.36 -3.94
C GLU A 80 -11.52 11.92 -2.68
N GLY A 81 -11.96 10.65 -2.65
CA GLY A 81 -12.66 10.09 -1.48
C GLY A 81 -11.76 10.04 -0.25
N SER A 82 -10.49 9.68 -0.42
CA SER A 82 -9.53 9.65 0.70
C SER A 82 -9.31 11.02 1.32
N LEU A 83 -9.32 12.10 0.54
CA LEU A 83 -9.21 13.47 1.06
C LEU A 83 -10.46 13.89 1.83
N GLU A 84 -11.66 13.48 1.39
CA GLU A 84 -12.90 13.68 2.14
C GLU A 84 -12.89 12.92 3.47
N HIS A 85 -12.48 11.65 3.45
CA HIS A 85 -12.37 10.82 4.65
C HIS A 85 -11.30 11.37 5.62
N LEU A 86 -10.19 11.86 5.10
CA LEU A 86 -9.13 12.51 5.87
C LEU A 86 -9.64 13.76 6.58
N ALA A 87 -10.38 14.64 5.88
CA ALA A 87 -10.99 15.83 6.46
C ALA A 87 -11.99 15.47 7.57
N PHE A 88 -12.80 14.42 7.36
CA PHE A 88 -13.68 13.89 8.41
C PHE A 88 -12.88 13.41 9.63
N CYS A 89 -11.79 12.67 9.43
CA CYS A 89 -10.94 12.16 10.51
C CYS A 89 -10.33 13.30 11.33
N VAL A 90 -9.83 14.35 10.68
CA VAL A 90 -9.32 15.57 11.36
C VAL A 90 -10.42 16.23 12.20
N ALA A 91 -11.61 16.45 11.61
CA ALA A 91 -12.72 17.11 12.29
C ALA A 91 -13.24 16.32 13.52
N ASN A 92 -13.09 15.00 13.52
CA ASN A 92 -13.60 14.13 14.57
C ASN A 92 -12.50 13.46 15.42
N GLN A 93 -11.25 13.92 15.30
CA GLN A 93 -10.08 13.41 16.04
C GLN A 93 -9.94 11.88 15.92
N LYS A 94 -10.10 11.35 14.71
CA LYS A 94 -9.90 9.93 14.37
C LYS A 94 -8.59 9.74 13.63
N ASN A 95 -7.88 8.66 13.95
CA ASN A 95 -6.72 8.26 13.19
C ASN A 95 -7.10 7.62 11.86
N ILE A 96 -6.17 7.65 10.88
CA ILE A 96 -6.45 7.12 9.54
C ILE A 96 -5.25 6.36 8.96
N ILE A 97 -5.56 5.24 8.29
CA ILE A 97 -4.64 4.45 7.48
C ILE A 97 -5.01 4.66 6.01
N ILE A 98 -4.10 5.19 5.22
CA ILE A 98 -4.31 5.50 3.80
C ILE A 98 -3.44 4.60 2.93
N GLY A 99 -4.09 3.64 2.25
CA GLY A 99 -3.48 2.78 1.24
C GLY A 99 -3.85 3.18 -0.19
N THR A 100 -4.60 4.26 -0.35
CA THR A 100 -4.91 4.85 -1.64
C THR A 100 -3.65 5.42 -2.27
N THR A 101 -3.46 5.19 -3.55
CA THR A 101 -2.32 5.70 -4.34
C THR A 101 -2.80 6.67 -5.41
N GLY A 102 -1.87 7.38 -6.04
CA GLY A 102 -2.19 8.29 -7.15
C GLY A 102 -2.52 9.72 -6.73
N PHE A 103 -2.20 10.13 -5.50
CA PHE A 103 -2.31 11.52 -5.09
C PHE A 103 -1.31 12.40 -5.85
N ASP A 104 -1.77 13.57 -6.25
CA ASP A 104 -0.93 14.68 -6.71
C ASP A 104 -0.21 15.37 -5.54
N ASP A 105 0.58 16.38 -5.84
CA ASP A 105 1.34 17.10 -4.82
C ASP A 105 0.42 17.86 -3.83
N ALA A 106 -0.72 18.35 -4.29
CA ALA A 106 -1.71 19.00 -3.44
C ALA A 106 -2.34 18.00 -2.46
N GLY A 107 -2.71 16.81 -2.92
CA GLY A 107 -3.23 15.73 -2.08
C GLY A 107 -2.21 15.26 -1.04
N LYS A 108 -0.94 15.11 -1.43
CA LYS A 108 0.15 14.78 -0.49
C LYS A 108 0.36 15.89 0.56
N ALA A 109 0.27 17.16 0.15
CA ALA A 109 0.36 18.28 1.07
C ALA A 109 -0.82 18.30 2.06
N ALA A 110 -2.03 17.97 1.61
CA ALA A 110 -3.20 17.85 2.48
C ALA A 110 -3.04 16.71 3.52
N ILE A 111 -2.51 15.56 3.10
CA ILE A 111 -2.20 14.44 4.01
C ILE A 111 -1.18 14.88 5.07
N LYS A 112 -0.14 15.58 4.67
CA LYS A 112 0.88 16.11 5.59
C LYS A 112 0.27 17.12 6.57
N ALA A 113 -0.56 18.05 6.11
CA ALA A 113 -1.21 19.03 6.99
C ALA A 113 -2.15 18.35 7.99
N ALA A 114 -2.93 17.35 7.56
CA ALA A 114 -3.82 16.59 8.44
C ALA A 114 -3.07 15.85 9.57
N SER A 115 -1.85 15.40 9.30
CA SER A 115 -1.01 14.70 10.29
C SER A 115 -0.54 15.59 11.46
N GLU A 116 -0.72 16.89 11.36
CA GLU A 116 -0.51 17.83 12.48
C GLU A 116 -1.64 17.77 13.51
N HIS A 117 -2.75 17.12 13.16
CA HIS A 117 -3.96 17.04 13.99
C HIS A 117 -4.30 15.63 14.44
N VAL A 118 -4.05 14.63 13.60
CA VAL A 118 -4.36 13.21 13.87
C VAL A 118 -3.18 12.31 13.44
N GLY A 119 -3.18 11.07 13.90
CA GLY A 119 -2.24 10.05 13.44
C GLY A 119 -2.62 9.56 12.03
N VAL A 120 -1.69 9.63 11.10
CA VAL A 120 -1.85 9.19 9.72
C VAL A 120 -0.76 8.19 9.38
N VAL A 121 -1.12 6.97 8.97
CA VAL A 121 -0.19 6.07 8.28
C VAL A 121 -0.50 6.11 6.79
N PHE A 122 0.44 6.63 6.00
CA PHE A 122 0.31 6.72 4.55
C PHE A 122 1.40 5.91 3.85
N ALA A 123 1.03 4.90 3.08
CA ALA A 123 1.98 4.04 2.38
C ALA A 123 1.42 3.57 1.03
N SER A 124 2.31 3.44 0.04
CA SER A 124 1.96 2.89 -1.28
C SER A 124 1.74 1.38 -1.26
N ASN A 125 2.25 0.70 -0.23
CA ASN A 125 2.12 -0.75 -0.05
C ASN A 125 2.13 -1.12 1.43
N PHE A 126 1.16 -1.92 1.87
CA PHE A 126 1.03 -2.38 3.25
C PHE A 126 1.56 -3.80 3.50
N SER A 127 2.08 -4.49 2.49
CA SER A 127 2.71 -5.80 2.70
C SER A 127 3.99 -5.66 3.53
N VAL A 128 4.08 -6.42 4.62
CA VAL A 128 5.30 -6.50 5.44
C VAL A 128 6.49 -6.96 4.59
N GLY A 129 6.27 -7.97 3.74
CA GLY A 129 7.33 -8.51 2.87
C GLY A 129 7.82 -7.49 1.84
N VAL A 130 6.92 -6.71 1.22
CA VAL A 130 7.32 -5.66 0.25
C VAL A 130 8.15 -4.57 0.93
N ASN A 131 7.73 -4.10 2.10
CA ASN A 131 8.46 -3.05 2.82
C ASN A 131 9.84 -3.55 3.30
N LEU A 132 9.94 -4.81 3.74
CA LEU A 132 11.24 -5.43 4.02
C LEU A 132 12.12 -5.48 2.76
N VAL A 133 11.54 -5.87 1.62
CA VAL A 133 12.26 -5.91 0.34
C VAL A 133 12.78 -4.52 -0.04
N PHE A 134 12.03 -3.43 0.14
CA PHE A 134 12.54 -2.07 -0.10
C PHE A 134 13.84 -1.82 0.68
N LYS A 135 13.91 -2.19 1.95
CA LYS A 135 15.13 -2.03 2.75
C LYS A 135 16.27 -2.93 2.31
N LEU A 136 15.98 -4.17 1.93
CA LEU A 136 16.99 -5.07 1.37
C LEU A 136 17.55 -4.53 0.06
N LEU A 137 16.71 -3.94 -0.79
CA LEU A 137 17.13 -3.30 -2.04
C LEU A 137 18.04 -2.09 -1.80
N GLU A 138 17.72 -1.24 -0.81
CA GLU A 138 18.61 -0.14 -0.40
C GLU A 138 20.00 -0.66 0.02
N LYS A 139 20.04 -1.75 0.83
CA LYS A 139 21.31 -2.37 1.25
C LYS A 139 22.07 -2.98 0.06
N ALA A 140 21.39 -3.73 -0.79
CA ALA A 140 22.01 -4.33 -1.99
C ALA A 140 22.52 -3.25 -2.94
N ALA A 141 21.73 -2.22 -3.21
CA ALA A 141 22.13 -1.09 -4.05
C ALA A 141 23.38 -0.39 -3.50
N LYS A 142 23.46 -0.17 -2.19
CA LYS A 142 24.63 0.46 -1.56
C LYS A 142 25.91 -0.36 -1.73
N VAL A 143 25.81 -1.69 -1.78
CA VAL A 143 26.98 -2.59 -1.87
C VAL A 143 27.33 -2.89 -3.33
N MET A 144 26.35 -3.05 -4.20
CA MET A 144 26.53 -3.60 -5.57
C MET A 144 26.17 -2.60 -6.68
N GLY A 145 25.48 -1.50 -6.36
CA GLY A 145 24.84 -0.63 -7.37
C GLY A 145 25.81 0.11 -8.28
N ASP A 146 27.09 0.27 -7.89
CA ASP A 146 28.09 0.97 -8.70
C ASP A 146 28.63 0.12 -9.86
N TYR A 147 28.57 -1.22 -9.75
CA TYR A 147 29.16 -2.12 -10.74
C TYR A 147 28.20 -3.15 -11.33
N CYS A 148 27.04 -3.37 -10.72
CA CYS A 148 26.03 -4.32 -11.22
C CYS A 148 25.03 -3.68 -12.17
N ASP A 149 24.50 -4.47 -13.08
CA ASP A 149 23.31 -4.17 -13.84
C ASP A 149 22.07 -4.39 -12.97
N ILE A 150 21.14 -3.44 -12.97
CA ILE A 150 19.94 -3.48 -12.13
C ILE A 150 18.71 -3.63 -13.02
N GLU A 151 17.96 -4.72 -12.81
CA GLU A 151 16.73 -5.03 -13.57
C GLU A 151 15.59 -5.38 -12.61
N ILE A 152 14.43 -4.77 -12.83
CA ILE A 152 13.21 -4.98 -12.05
C ILE A 152 12.20 -5.69 -12.94
N ILE A 153 11.80 -6.89 -12.55
CA ILE A 153 10.86 -7.72 -13.29
C ILE A 153 9.58 -7.81 -12.44
N GLU A 154 8.43 -7.48 -13.04
CA GLU A 154 7.16 -7.58 -12.34
C GLU A 154 6.11 -8.33 -13.15
N ALA A 155 5.26 -9.07 -12.47
CA ALA A 155 4.13 -9.78 -13.06
C ALA A 155 2.85 -9.54 -12.28
N HIS A 156 1.77 -9.26 -13.00
CA HIS A 156 0.43 -9.12 -12.45
C HIS A 156 -0.62 -9.74 -13.38
N HIS A 157 -1.85 -9.82 -12.86
CA HIS A 157 -2.99 -10.33 -13.60
C HIS A 157 -3.30 -9.49 -14.86
N ARG A 158 -3.96 -10.11 -15.85
CA ARG A 158 -4.32 -9.50 -17.14
C ARG A 158 -5.14 -8.22 -17.06
N HIS A 159 -5.81 -7.97 -15.94
CA HIS A 159 -6.69 -6.81 -15.74
C HIS A 159 -5.97 -5.61 -15.11
N LYS A 160 -4.67 -5.67 -14.85
CA LYS A 160 -3.90 -4.53 -14.35
C LYS A 160 -3.62 -3.57 -15.49
N VAL A 161 -4.01 -2.30 -15.31
CA VAL A 161 -3.98 -1.27 -16.37
C VAL A 161 -2.70 -0.43 -16.38
N ASP A 162 -2.09 -0.26 -15.23
CA ASP A 162 -0.82 0.48 -15.09
C ASP A 162 0.38 -0.45 -15.33
N ALA A 163 1.43 0.07 -15.97
CA ALA A 163 2.70 -0.59 -16.23
C ALA A 163 3.84 0.44 -16.29
N PRO A 164 4.95 0.24 -15.54
CA PRO A 164 5.13 -0.76 -14.49
C PRO A 164 4.17 -0.57 -13.32
N SER A 165 4.07 -1.59 -12.44
CA SER A 165 3.27 -1.49 -11.23
C SER A 165 3.83 -0.43 -10.27
N GLY A 166 2.95 0.18 -9.44
CA GLY A 166 3.40 1.14 -8.42
C GLY A 166 4.46 0.56 -7.49
N THR A 167 4.37 -0.73 -7.13
CA THR A 167 5.39 -1.41 -6.31
C THR A 167 6.73 -1.52 -7.03
N ALA A 168 6.73 -1.85 -8.33
CA ALA A 168 7.96 -1.89 -9.13
C ALA A 168 8.61 -0.51 -9.24
N LEU A 169 7.79 0.54 -9.47
CA LEU A 169 8.28 1.92 -9.46
C LEU A 169 8.89 2.29 -8.12
N SER A 170 8.23 1.97 -7.00
CA SER A 170 8.78 2.23 -5.66
C SER A 170 10.10 1.48 -5.43
N MET A 171 10.24 0.22 -5.89
CA MET A 171 11.52 -0.50 -5.84
C MET A 171 12.63 0.26 -6.58
N GLY A 172 12.34 0.73 -7.79
CA GLY A 172 13.26 1.54 -8.59
C GLY A 172 13.60 2.88 -7.92
N GLU A 173 12.63 3.56 -7.31
CA GLU A 173 12.84 4.80 -6.58
C GLU A 173 13.74 4.62 -5.35
N HIS A 174 13.56 3.55 -4.57
CA HIS A 174 14.43 3.22 -3.42
C HIS A 174 15.87 2.98 -3.87
N ILE A 175 16.06 2.22 -4.95
CA ILE A 175 17.38 1.95 -5.52
C ILE A 175 18.00 3.24 -6.07
N ALA A 176 17.27 3.99 -6.89
CA ALA A 176 17.73 5.22 -7.50
C ALA A 176 18.16 6.25 -6.44
N LYS A 177 17.31 6.45 -5.42
CA LYS A 177 17.61 7.34 -4.29
C LYS A 177 18.90 6.93 -3.56
N THR A 178 19.07 5.63 -3.33
CA THR A 178 20.28 5.09 -2.65
C THR A 178 21.55 5.37 -3.46
N LEU A 179 21.45 5.31 -4.80
CA LEU A 179 22.57 5.52 -5.72
C LEU A 179 22.75 6.99 -6.17
N GLY A 180 21.93 7.91 -5.66
CA GLY A 180 21.95 9.30 -6.12
C GLY A 180 21.52 9.48 -7.58
N ARG A 181 20.72 8.55 -8.11
CA ARG A 181 20.17 8.58 -9.48
C ARG A 181 18.74 9.11 -9.47
N ASP A 182 18.31 9.65 -10.61
CA ASP A 182 16.91 10.03 -10.86
C ASP A 182 16.28 8.98 -11.78
N LEU A 183 15.20 8.34 -11.33
CA LEU A 183 14.51 7.32 -12.11
C LEU A 183 13.91 7.85 -13.42
N LYS A 184 13.65 9.17 -13.52
CA LYS A 184 13.18 9.79 -14.78
C LYS A 184 14.24 9.78 -15.87
N THR A 185 15.52 9.81 -15.51
CA THR A 185 16.65 9.84 -16.44
C THR A 185 17.41 8.53 -16.57
N HIS A 186 17.33 7.66 -15.54
CA HIS A 186 18.03 6.37 -15.50
C HIS A 186 17.09 5.18 -15.66
N GLY A 187 15.76 5.38 -15.58
CA GLY A 187 14.77 4.31 -15.77
C GLY A 187 14.60 3.94 -17.23
N VAL A 188 14.69 2.64 -17.55
CA VAL A 188 14.42 2.08 -18.88
C VAL A 188 13.22 1.18 -18.81
N PHE A 189 12.08 1.68 -19.29
CA PHE A 189 10.77 1.02 -19.15
C PHE A 189 10.38 0.12 -20.32
N CYS A 190 11.14 0.18 -21.42
CA CYS A 190 10.92 -0.65 -22.59
C CYS A 190 12.23 -0.80 -23.35
N ARG A 191 12.49 -2.01 -23.86
CA ARG A 191 13.54 -2.30 -24.83
C ARG A 191 12.89 -3.00 -25.99
N ASP A 192 12.93 -2.39 -27.19
CA ASP A 192 12.34 -2.93 -28.40
C ASP A 192 13.25 -2.63 -29.60
N GLY A 193 13.45 -3.61 -30.48
CA GLY A 193 14.31 -3.51 -31.65
C GLY A 193 15.81 -3.51 -31.35
N ILE A 194 16.60 -2.83 -32.16
CA ILE A 194 18.07 -2.70 -32.03
C ILE A 194 18.36 -1.41 -31.23
N ILE A 195 18.61 -1.54 -29.94
CA ILE A 195 18.73 -0.42 -29.00
C ILE A 195 20.18 -0.10 -28.59
N GLY A 196 21.16 -0.86 -29.08
CA GLY A 196 22.55 -0.80 -28.62
C GLY A 196 22.78 -1.52 -27.30
N GLU A 197 24.00 -1.41 -26.78
CA GLU A 197 24.36 -2.00 -25.50
C GLU A 197 23.73 -1.25 -24.33
N ARG A 198 23.39 -1.99 -23.25
CA ARG A 198 22.88 -1.45 -22.00
C ARG A 198 23.91 -0.52 -21.36
N LYS A 199 23.48 0.63 -20.87
CA LYS A 199 24.34 1.50 -20.06
C LYS A 199 24.39 1.00 -18.60
N ARG A 200 25.52 1.24 -17.95
CA ARG A 200 25.78 0.76 -16.58
C ARG A 200 24.88 1.42 -15.53
N ASP A 201 24.51 2.67 -15.74
CA ASP A 201 23.70 3.47 -14.82
C ASP A 201 22.19 3.31 -14.99
N GLU A 202 21.75 2.46 -15.94
CA GLU A 202 20.33 2.19 -16.17
C GLU A 202 19.72 1.33 -15.04
N ILE A 203 18.46 1.61 -14.74
CA ILE A 203 17.57 0.74 -13.95
C ILE A 203 16.46 0.26 -14.88
N GLY A 204 16.53 -1.01 -15.28
CA GLY A 204 15.59 -1.57 -16.25
C GLY A 204 14.31 -2.08 -15.62
N PHE A 205 13.22 -2.06 -16.41
CA PHE A 205 11.92 -2.59 -16.01
C PHE A 205 11.38 -3.54 -17.06
N SER A 206 10.93 -4.71 -16.61
CA SER A 206 10.25 -5.70 -17.44
C SER A 206 8.89 -6.03 -16.84
N THR A 207 7.83 -5.84 -17.64
CA THR A 207 6.44 -5.97 -17.19
C THR A 207 5.77 -7.18 -17.82
N ILE A 208 5.19 -8.04 -16.98
CA ILE A 208 4.41 -9.22 -17.40
C ILE A 208 2.95 -9.04 -16.97
N ARG A 209 2.00 -9.35 -17.88
CA ARG A 209 0.56 -9.41 -17.61
C ARG A 209 0.04 -10.78 -17.98
N ALA A 210 -0.35 -11.58 -16.96
CA ALA A 210 -0.73 -12.98 -17.18
C ALA A 210 -1.77 -13.46 -16.15
N SER A 211 -2.79 -14.17 -16.64
CA SER A 211 -3.76 -14.92 -15.83
C SER A 211 -4.31 -14.11 -14.63
N ASP A 212 -4.19 -14.66 -13.44
CA ASP A 212 -4.67 -14.15 -12.14
C ASP A 212 -3.54 -13.82 -11.16
N VAL A 213 -2.30 -13.68 -11.65
CA VAL A 213 -1.13 -13.33 -10.83
C VAL A 213 -1.44 -12.11 -9.95
N VAL A 214 -1.35 -12.28 -8.64
CA VAL A 214 -1.71 -11.24 -7.67
C VAL A 214 -0.70 -10.09 -7.69
N GLY A 215 0.59 -10.43 -7.72
CA GLY A 215 1.69 -9.49 -7.82
C GLY A 215 3.02 -10.16 -7.46
N GLU A 216 3.92 -10.22 -8.40
CA GLU A 216 5.27 -10.74 -8.22
C GLU A 216 6.27 -9.69 -8.67
N HIS A 217 7.36 -9.56 -7.93
CA HIS A 217 8.43 -8.62 -8.21
C HIS A 217 9.76 -9.30 -7.91
N SER A 218 10.71 -9.21 -8.85
CA SER A 218 12.09 -9.67 -8.67
C SER A 218 13.04 -8.55 -9.11
N VAL A 219 14.00 -8.23 -8.29
CA VAL A 219 15.05 -7.27 -8.61
C VAL A 219 16.37 -8.01 -8.70
N TRP A 220 17.06 -7.83 -9.80
CA TRP A 220 18.35 -8.39 -10.08
C TRP A 220 19.44 -7.36 -9.91
N PHE A 221 20.49 -7.71 -9.21
CA PHE A 221 21.79 -7.07 -9.21
C PHE A 221 22.76 -8.06 -9.87
N ALA A 222 23.08 -7.84 -11.15
CA ALA A 222 23.80 -8.79 -11.98
C ALA A 222 25.17 -8.26 -12.37
N ASP A 223 26.21 -9.03 -12.12
CA ASP A 223 27.56 -8.80 -12.59
C ASP A 223 28.10 -10.03 -13.35
N ILE A 224 29.29 -9.89 -13.93
CA ILE A 224 29.93 -11.00 -14.64
C ILE A 224 30.27 -12.11 -13.63
N GLY A 225 29.63 -13.27 -13.81
CA GLY A 225 29.86 -14.46 -12.99
C GLY A 225 28.90 -14.64 -11.82
N GLU A 226 28.13 -13.62 -11.43
CA GLU A 226 27.13 -13.76 -10.36
C GLU A 226 25.91 -12.86 -10.56
N ARG A 227 24.84 -13.22 -9.87
CA ARG A 227 23.62 -12.41 -9.78
C ARG A 227 22.97 -12.60 -8.40
N VAL A 228 22.64 -11.50 -7.75
CA VAL A 228 21.80 -11.50 -6.56
C VAL A 228 20.37 -11.17 -6.98
N GLU A 229 19.41 -11.99 -6.57
CA GLU A 229 17.98 -11.76 -6.79
C GLU A 229 17.27 -11.53 -5.47
N ILE A 230 16.52 -10.44 -5.39
CA ILE A 230 15.65 -10.13 -4.25
C ILE A 230 14.22 -10.12 -4.77
N ALA A 231 13.41 -11.07 -4.32
CA ALA A 231 12.07 -11.27 -4.86
C ALA A 231 10.99 -11.27 -3.78
N HIS A 232 9.81 -10.76 -4.15
CA HIS A 232 8.58 -10.85 -3.39
C HIS A 232 7.46 -11.38 -4.28
N LYS A 233 6.71 -12.38 -3.79
CA LYS A 233 5.55 -12.95 -4.48
C LYS A 233 4.34 -12.92 -3.56
N ALA A 234 3.29 -12.20 -3.97
CA ALA A 234 2.02 -12.20 -3.28
C ALA A 234 1.09 -13.25 -3.87
N SER A 235 0.61 -14.18 -3.06
CA SER A 235 -0.40 -15.17 -3.44
C SER A 235 -1.83 -14.74 -3.08
N SER A 236 -1.97 -13.72 -2.21
CA SER A 236 -3.25 -13.19 -1.76
C SER A 236 -3.16 -11.72 -1.42
N ARG A 237 -4.26 -10.97 -1.63
CA ARG A 237 -4.39 -9.58 -1.15
C ARG A 237 -4.50 -9.47 0.37
N MET A 238 -4.73 -10.58 1.06
CA MET A 238 -4.77 -10.62 2.52
C MET A 238 -3.48 -10.09 3.15
N THR A 239 -2.32 -10.23 2.49
CA THR A 239 -1.05 -9.68 2.98
C THR A 239 -1.10 -8.16 3.15
N PHE A 240 -1.78 -7.44 2.23
CA PHE A 240 -1.95 -5.99 2.31
C PHE A 240 -2.97 -5.61 3.40
N ALA A 241 -4.07 -6.37 3.50
CA ALA A 241 -5.10 -6.14 4.51
C ALA A 241 -4.55 -6.36 5.94
N ASN A 242 -3.82 -7.45 6.16
CA ASN A 242 -3.16 -7.73 7.44
C ASN A 242 -2.16 -6.64 7.82
N GLY A 243 -1.40 -6.12 6.85
CA GLY A 243 -0.47 -5.01 7.08
C GLY A 243 -1.19 -3.71 7.46
N ALA A 244 -2.33 -3.41 6.84
CA ALA A 244 -3.15 -2.24 7.20
C ALA A 244 -3.75 -2.37 8.61
N VAL A 245 -4.22 -3.56 8.99
CA VAL A 245 -4.69 -3.83 10.36
C VAL A 245 -3.53 -3.72 11.36
N ARG A 246 -2.34 -4.21 11.01
CA ARG A 246 -1.13 -4.03 11.83
C ARG A 246 -0.79 -2.55 12.02
N ALA A 247 -0.88 -1.74 10.96
CA ALA A 247 -0.66 -0.30 11.03
C ALA A 247 -1.70 0.40 11.92
N ALA A 248 -2.97 0.00 11.85
CA ALA A 248 -4.01 0.51 12.73
C ALA A 248 -3.72 0.21 14.20
N LYS A 249 -3.32 -1.02 14.52
CA LYS A 249 -2.91 -1.41 15.89
C LYS A 249 -1.67 -0.64 16.36
N TRP A 250 -0.67 -0.49 15.48
CA TRP A 250 0.55 0.25 15.80
C TRP A 250 0.27 1.72 16.09
N LEU A 251 -0.74 2.30 15.41
CA LEU A 251 -1.14 3.69 15.59
C LEU A 251 -1.92 3.93 16.89
N GLU A 252 -2.43 2.86 17.53
CA GLU A 252 -3.10 2.95 18.82
C GLU A 252 -2.13 3.51 19.88
N GLY A 253 -2.54 4.55 20.58
CA GLY A 253 -1.72 5.24 21.58
C GLY A 253 -0.58 6.09 21.02
N LYS A 254 -0.50 6.27 19.71
CA LYS A 254 0.33 7.30 19.09
C LYS A 254 -0.43 8.62 19.06
N ASP A 255 0.30 9.70 19.28
CA ASP A 255 -0.21 11.03 19.03
C ASP A 255 -0.33 11.29 17.51
N LYS A 256 -0.66 12.52 17.15
CA LYS A 256 -0.63 12.98 15.77
C LYS A 256 0.75 12.79 15.11
N GLY A 257 0.76 12.60 13.82
CA GLY A 257 1.99 12.44 13.03
C GLY A 257 1.73 11.77 11.69
N LEU A 258 2.66 11.97 10.74
CA LEU A 258 2.69 11.25 9.48
C LEU A 258 3.71 10.14 9.56
N PHE A 259 3.24 8.93 9.39
CA PHE A 259 4.00 7.70 9.47
C PHE A 259 3.85 6.89 8.19
N ASP A 260 4.77 5.98 7.96
CA ASP A 260 4.70 4.99 6.89
C ASP A 260 4.91 3.56 7.41
N MET A 261 4.98 2.59 6.50
CA MET A 261 5.19 1.20 6.91
C MET A 261 6.60 0.93 7.43
N THR A 262 7.58 1.79 7.18
CA THR A 262 8.92 1.63 7.76
C THR A 262 8.92 1.97 9.25
N ASP A 263 8.08 2.92 9.66
CA ASP A 263 7.85 3.25 11.07
C ASP A 263 7.08 2.12 11.78
N VAL A 264 5.99 1.64 11.15
CA VAL A 264 5.14 0.56 11.68
C VAL A 264 5.94 -0.74 11.91
N LEU A 265 6.93 -1.00 11.07
CA LEU A 265 7.73 -2.23 11.08
C LEU A 265 9.10 -2.06 11.74
N ASP A 266 9.42 -0.87 12.25
CA ASP A 266 10.75 -0.52 12.82
C ASP A 266 11.91 -0.83 11.85
N LEU A 267 11.71 -0.55 10.56
CA LEU A 267 12.72 -0.83 9.53
C LEU A 267 13.76 0.31 9.37
N ASN A 268 13.60 1.42 10.09
CA ASN A 268 14.52 2.56 10.00
C ASN A 268 15.89 2.24 10.63
N ASN A 269 15.95 1.21 11.50
CA ASN A 269 17.16 0.77 12.20
C ASN A 269 17.84 -0.45 11.55
N LEU A 270 17.35 -0.91 10.38
CA LEU A 270 17.94 -2.02 9.62
C LEU A 270 19.12 -1.61 8.74
#